data_7ebe406f88d271c328d46ec0e86df403
#
_entry.id   7ebe406f88d271c328d46ec0e86df403
#
_cell.length_a   1.000
_cell.length_b   1.000
_cell.length_c   1.000
_cell.angle_alpha   90.00
_cell.angle_beta   90.00
_cell.angle_gamma   90.00
#
_symmetry.space_group_name_H-M   'P 1'
#
loop_
_entity.id
_entity.type
_entity.pdbx_description
1 polymer ?
#
loop_
_entity_poly.entity_id
_entity_poly.type
_entity_poly.pdbx_seq_one_letter_code
_entity_poly.pdbx_strand_id
1 'polypeptide(L)'
;MAYAAEKAAIFYVVALETCVFFVPSGSMLQSLHVRNLALLEEVSLDFEAGFTAVTGETGAGKSILLGALGLLAGERADKTIIRQGAPACEVEAALFFAKPKVINAVLAELELPECEDGLMILKRSVPREKAPKITVNGSLATLAVLQRLGEHWVDFHGPSEPRRLLKDSCQLELLDLFGRAAPALSAYQQKYGIWRERCVEREKILGETKLSASQLEFLHNQLTRLEALELTPEAIETLERDFKRLNRAQELIELTQTLANGLVGEDGVQGRVAGLLRDARTLEEIDPSTQALAERLAAASIEVNDLGAEFAALGAEFQFDPEHAEQLTERMNTWLEVKRKHGGDVVAVIAARDELRLRLEVQGDIEGALARLEKQIVDAERAVKKEGAALRVMREKAAKELAKIAAKGIVQLGFKKADFQVRIVDLAQPGPSGDCGCEFLFSPNVGEAPLPLSRIASSGELARVMLALKTVLADLDDVPLLVFDEVDANVGGEIGRVVGEKMAAIAKNHQVLCVTHLPQVAAQAASHLVVTKDQSKNRAVVGIAPIQANRKARVSELARMLGDRTAKSALAHAEELLSG
;
A
#
# COMPACT_ATOMS: atom_id res chain seq x y z
N MET A 1 33.53 -18.11 -5.69
CA MET A 1 32.43 -17.15 -5.89
C MET A 1 31.72 -16.75 -4.59
N ALA A 2 31.70 -17.56 -3.54
CA ALA A 2 31.12 -17.19 -2.23
C ALA A 2 31.94 -16.12 -1.46
N TYR A 3 33.25 -16.09 -1.61
CA TYR A 3 34.15 -15.17 -0.90
C TYR A 3 34.13 -13.71 -1.40
N ALA A 4 33.63 -13.48 -2.63
CA ALA A 4 33.47 -12.14 -3.19
C ALA A 4 32.11 -11.48 -2.78
N ALA A 5 31.10 -12.30 -2.50
CA ALA A 5 29.79 -11.82 -2.03
C ALA A 5 29.83 -11.37 -0.56
N GLU A 6 30.64 -12.06 0.27
CA GLU A 6 30.79 -11.73 1.69
C GLU A 6 31.57 -10.42 1.91
N LYS A 7 32.59 -10.12 1.07
CA LYS A 7 33.29 -8.82 1.11
C LYS A 7 32.45 -7.65 0.61
N ALA A 8 31.52 -7.87 -0.34
CA ALA A 8 30.60 -6.83 -0.78
C ALA A 8 29.54 -6.48 0.30
N ALA A 9 29.09 -7.48 1.05
CA ALA A 9 28.17 -7.27 2.18
C ALA A 9 28.84 -6.55 3.36
N ILE A 10 30.11 -6.86 3.64
CA ILE A 10 30.88 -6.20 4.72
C ILE A 10 31.23 -4.74 4.34
N PHE A 11 31.46 -4.43 3.07
CA PHE A 11 31.70 -3.04 2.64
C PHE A 11 30.41 -2.20 2.66
N TYR A 12 29.23 -2.80 2.50
CA TYR A 12 27.95 -2.13 2.60
C TYR A 12 27.55 -1.83 4.06
N VAL A 13 27.90 -2.70 5.00
CA VAL A 13 27.66 -2.50 6.44
C VAL A 13 28.63 -1.50 7.05
N VAL A 14 29.90 -1.48 6.61
CA VAL A 14 30.92 -0.53 7.11
C VAL A 14 30.71 0.88 6.57
N ALA A 15 30.08 1.07 5.40
CA ALA A 15 29.70 2.40 4.90
C ALA A 15 28.49 3.00 5.63
N LEU A 16 27.66 2.17 6.28
CA LEU A 16 26.55 2.62 7.13
C LEU A 16 26.96 2.96 8.56
N GLU A 17 28.10 2.46 9.06
CA GLU A 17 28.55 2.72 10.44
C GLU A 17 29.36 4.00 10.64
N THR A 18 29.72 4.74 9.57
CA THR A 18 30.51 5.99 9.68
C THR A 18 29.77 7.27 9.32
N CYS A 19 28.50 7.19 8.88
CA CYS A 19 27.60 8.34 8.84
C CYS A 19 26.70 8.33 10.09
N VAL A 20 27.16 8.89 11.16
CA VAL A 20 26.28 9.40 12.23
C VAL A 20 25.50 10.55 11.59
N PHE A 21 24.35 10.23 10.97
CA PHE A 21 23.40 11.23 10.53
C PHE A 21 22.90 11.95 11.78
N PHE A 22 23.39 13.16 11.96
CA PHE A 22 22.74 14.13 12.84
C PHE A 22 21.39 14.45 12.17
N VAL A 23 20.34 13.72 12.57
CA VAL A 23 18.98 13.93 12.06
C VAL A 23 18.46 15.23 12.65
N PRO A 24 18.38 16.33 11.89
CA PRO A 24 17.64 17.49 12.34
C PRO A 24 16.19 17.04 12.49
N SER A 25 15.63 17.14 13.66
CA SER A 25 14.25 16.80 13.94
C SER A 25 13.33 17.61 13.00
N GLY A 26 12.78 16.99 11.96
CA GLY A 26 11.72 17.57 11.14
C GLY A 26 11.91 17.64 9.63
N SER A 27 13.05 17.26 9.07
CA SER A 27 13.25 17.25 7.58
C SER A 27 12.64 15.99 6.96
N MET A 28 11.75 16.16 5.97
CA MET A 28 11.13 15.06 5.22
C MET A 28 12.10 14.47 4.18
N LEU A 29 12.59 15.27 3.24
CA LEU A 29 13.67 14.92 2.32
C LEU A 29 14.98 15.15 3.08
N GLN A 30 15.65 14.07 3.46
CA GLN A 30 16.91 14.16 4.21
C GLN A 30 18.09 14.25 3.28
N SER A 31 18.15 13.36 2.28
CA SER A 31 19.24 13.37 1.32
C SER A 31 18.75 13.04 -0.08
N LEU A 32 19.47 13.57 -1.08
CA LEU A 32 19.26 13.28 -2.48
C LEU A 32 20.62 13.01 -3.14
N HIS A 33 20.76 11.83 -3.69
CA HIS A 33 21.94 11.45 -4.48
C HIS A 33 21.55 11.31 -5.94
N VAL A 34 22.25 12.01 -6.81
CA VAL A 34 21.99 12.03 -8.26
C VAL A 34 23.27 11.75 -9.01
N ARG A 35 23.21 10.82 -9.96
CA ARG A 35 24.34 10.42 -10.78
C ARG A 35 23.97 10.36 -12.26
N ASN A 36 24.78 10.98 -13.11
CA ASN A 36 24.66 10.97 -14.57
C ASN A 36 23.31 11.51 -15.10
N LEU A 37 22.77 12.53 -14.49
CA LEU A 37 21.52 13.18 -14.92
C LEU A 37 21.83 14.45 -15.73
N ALA A 38 21.51 14.47 -16.99
CA ALA A 38 21.72 15.59 -17.93
C ALA A 38 23.18 16.08 -17.91
N LEU A 39 23.46 17.29 -17.42
CA LEU A 39 24.78 17.87 -17.29
C LEU A 39 25.48 17.58 -15.96
N LEU A 40 24.77 16.94 -15.03
CA LEU A 40 25.26 16.62 -13.69
C LEU A 40 25.95 15.25 -13.73
N GLU A 41 27.17 15.18 -13.22
CA GLU A 41 27.93 13.93 -13.12
C GLU A 41 27.57 13.18 -11.86
N GLU A 42 27.78 13.80 -10.72
CA GLU A 42 27.42 13.27 -9.41
C GLU A 42 27.23 14.41 -8.42
N VAL A 43 26.19 14.30 -7.59
CA VAL A 43 25.96 15.20 -6.47
C VAL A 43 25.27 14.45 -5.34
N SER A 44 25.66 14.74 -4.11
CA SER A 44 24.97 14.35 -2.89
C SER A 44 24.60 15.62 -2.15
N LEU A 45 23.32 15.76 -1.80
CA LEU A 45 22.77 16.92 -1.11
C LEU A 45 22.05 16.44 0.14
N ASP A 46 22.37 17.09 1.25
CA ASP A 46 21.60 16.97 2.48
C ASP A 46 20.66 18.16 2.61
N PHE A 47 19.44 17.91 3.07
CA PHE A 47 18.41 18.93 3.19
C PHE A 47 18.04 19.12 4.66
N GLU A 48 17.86 20.37 5.02
CA GLU A 48 17.33 20.77 6.32
C GLU A 48 15.81 20.99 6.25
N ALA A 49 15.15 20.95 7.41
CA ALA A 49 13.75 21.34 7.51
C ALA A 49 13.54 22.82 7.15
N GLY A 50 12.35 23.15 6.72
CA GLY A 50 11.98 24.53 6.45
C GLY A 50 12.09 24.91 4.98
N PHE A 51 12.39 26.19 4.72
CA PHE A 51 12.45 26.74 3.37
C PHE A 51 13.88 26.71 2.80
N THR A 52 14.05 25.99 1.68
CA THR A 52 15.29 25.94 0.90
C THR A 52 15.09 26.67 -0.45
N ALA A 53 15.91 27.70 -0.70
CA ALA A 53 15.97 28.34 -2.00
C ALA A 53 17.03 27.69 -2.89
N VAL A 54 16.73 27.54 -4.16
CA VAL A 54 17.64 27.07 -5.21
C VAL A 54 17.84 28.19 -6.21
N THR A 55 19.06 28.73 -6.26
CA THR A 55 19.43 29.81 -7.20
C THR A 55 20.54 29.35 -8.15
N GLY A 56 20.95 30.19 -9.07
CA GLY A 56 22.05 29.91 -9.99
C GLY A 56 21.82 30.52 -11.37
N GLU A 57 22.78 30.34 -12.26
CA GLU A 57 22.70 30.86 -13.63
C GLU A 57 21.56 30.24 -14.42
N THR A 58 20.97 30.99 -15.35
CA THR A 58 19.90 30.53 -16.24
C THR A 58 20.37 29.37 -17.12
N GLY A 59 19.59 28.29 -17.16
CA GLY A 59 19.89 27.08 -17.94
C GLY A 59 19.76 25.80 -17.14
N ALA A 60 19.96 24.66 -17.74
CA ALA A 60 19.63 23.30 -17.34
C ALA A 60 19.88 22.84 -15.90
N GLY A 61 20.59 23.59 -15.05
CA GLY A 61 21.02 23.12 -13.73
C GLY A 61 19.92 23.09 -12.65
N LYS A 62 19.06 24.11 -12.60
CA LYS A 62 17.97 24.19 -11.61
C LYS A 62 16.90 23.12 -11.90
N SER A 63 16.53 22.96 -13.17
CA SER A 63 15.58 21.95 -13.64
C SER A 63 16.09 20.51 -13.47
N ILE A 64 17.42 20.30 -13.32
CA ILE A 64 18.00 18.98 -13.06
C ILE A 64 17.59 18.49 -11.65
N LEU A 65 17.62 19.36 -10.64
CA LEU A 65 17.20 19.01 -9.28
C LEU A 65 15.72 18.66 -9.23
N LEU A 66 14.89 19.47 -9.89
CA LEU A 66 13.45 19.20 -9.99
C LEU A 66 13.18 17.90 -10.74
N GLY A 67 13.84 17.68 -11.88
CA GLY A 67 13.74 16.45 -12.64
C GLY A 67 14.18 15.21 -11.85
N ALA A 68 15.18 15.32 -10.98
CA ALA A 68 15.60 14.23 -10.10
C ALA A 68 14.48 13.86 -9.12
N LEU A 69 13.85 14.85 -8.48
CA LEU A 69 12.72 14.63 -7.57
C LEU A 69 11.49 14.10 -8.35
N GLY A 70 11.20 14.63 -9.54
CA GLY A 70 10.13 14.16 -10.41
C GLY A 70 10.32 12.69 -10.82
N LEU A 71 11.55 12.27 -11.13
CA LEU A 71 11.88 10.86 -11.39
C LEU A 71 11.53 9.96 -10.19
N LEU A 72 11.79 10.40 -8.96
CA LEU A 72 11.45 9.66 -7.73
C LEU A 72 9.95 9.74 -7.39
N ALA A 73 9.25 10.78 -7.86
CA ALA A 73 7.81 10.90 -7.76
C ALA A 73 7.04 10.10 -8.84
N GLY A 74 7.78 9.42 -9.74
CA GLY A 74 7.17 8.56 -10.75
C GLY A 74 6.93 9.22 -12.10
N GLU A 75 7.58 10.35 -12.43
CA GLU A 75 7.54 10.90 -13.78
C GLU A 75 8.14 9.95 -14.80
N ARG A 76 7.63 10.02 -16.03
CA ARG A 76 8.19 9.23 -17.13
C ARG A 76 9.59 9.71 -17.47
N ALA A 77 10.54 8.80 -17.51
CA ALA A 77 11.92 9.08 -17.88
C ALA A 77 12.11 8.90 -19.39
N ASP A 78 12.56 9.95 -20.08
CA ASP A 78 13.13 9.81 -21.42
C ASP A 78 14.64 9.47 -21.28
N LYS A 79 15.15 8.62 -22.16
CA LYS A 79 16.59 8.28 -22.19
C LYS A 79 17.51 9.47 -22.52
N THR A 80 16.94 10.56 -23.01
CA THR A 80 17.67 11.83 -23.25
C THR A 80 18.15 12.50 -21.97
N ILE A 81 17.54 12.18 -20.82
CA ILE A 81 18.00 12.68 -19.51
C ILE A 81 19.33 12.08 -19.06
N ILE A 82 19.76 10.95 -19.65
CA ILE A 82 21.01 10.29 -19.28
C ILE A 82 22.18 11.09 -19.82
N ARG A 83 23.13 11.43 -18.95
CA ARG A 83 24.36 12.14 -19.33
C ARG A 83 25.02 11.46 -20.52
N GLN A 84 25.43 12.25 -21.51
CA GLN A 84 26.05 11.73 -22.70
C GLN A 84 27.34 10.95 -22.36
N GLY A 85 27.44 9.71 -22.83
CA GLY A 85 28.57 8.80 -22.56
C GLY A 85 28.40 7.96 -21.27
N ALA A 86 27.38 8.22 -20.48
CA ALA A 86 27.08 7.39 -19.31
C ALA A 86 26.16 6.21 -19.67
N PRO A 87 26.32 5.04 -19.01
CA PRO A 87 25.49 3.87 -19.27
C PRO A 87 24.10 3.97 -18.65
N ALA A 88 23.94 4.73 -17.56
CA ALA A 88 22.69 4.90 -16.83
C ALA A 88 22.68 6.23 -16.07
N CYS A 89 21.48 6.73 -15.78
CA CYS A 89 21.20 7.76 -14.79
C CYS A 89 20.68 7.09 -13.52
N GLU A 90 21.10 7.55 -12.35
CA GLU A 90 20.63 7.06 -11.05
C GLU A 90 20.23 8.22 -10.16
N VAL A 91 19.08 8.06 -9.49
CA VAL A 91 18.58 8.99 -8.48
C VAL A 91 18.15 8.19 -7.26
N GLU A 92 18.58 8.64 -6.09
CA GLU A 92 18.25 8.03 -4.80
C GLU A 92 17.93 9.12 -3.78
N ALA A 93 16.89 8.91 -2.98
CA ALA A 93 16.53 9.83 -1.89
C ALA A 93 16.21 9.06 -0.62
N ALA A 94 16.59 9.65 0.52
CA ALA A 94 16.14 9.25 1.84
C ALA A 94 15.08 10.23 2.33
N LEU A 95 13.90 9.70 2.66
CA LEU A 95 12.72 10.43 3.09
C LEU A 95 12.38 10.02 4.53
N PHE A 96 12.17 10.98 5.42
CA PHE A 96 11.82 10.73 6.81
C PHE A 96 10.41 11.19 7.13
N PHE A 97 9.61 10.30 7.70
CA PHE A 97 8.24 10.56 8.13
C PHE A 97 8.15 10.54 9.66
N ALA A 98 7.94 11.70 10.27
CA ALA A 98 7.76 11.79 11.72
C ALA A 98 6.52 11.02 12.23
N LYS A 99 5.53 10.81 11.36
CA LYS A 99 4.31 10.03 11.63
C LYS A 99 4.15 8.95 10.54
N PRO A 100 4.89 7.83 10.62
CA PRO A 100 4.96 6.86 9.52
C PRO A 100 3.66 6.05 9.32
N LYS A 101 2.70 6.10 10.23
CA LYS A 101 1.46 5.28 10.14
C LYS A 101 0.70 5.45 8.82
N VAL A 102 0.58 6.68 8.31
CA VAL A 102 -0.17 6.95 7.07
C VAL A 102 0.58 6.38 5.88
N ILE A 103 1.89 6.66 5.76
CA ILE A 103 2.69 6.16 4.64
C ILE A 103 2.86 4.63 4.71
N ASN A 104 2.98 4.04 5.90
CA ASN A 104 3.06 2.59 6.06
C ASN A 104 1.77 1.90 5.65
N ALA A 105 0.59 2.50 5.90
CA ALA A 105 -0.67 1.98 5.37
C ALA A 105 -0.68 1.95 3.83
N VAL A 106 -0.15 3.00 3.18
CA VAL A 106 -0.01 3.05 1.71
C VAL A 106 1.01 2.02 1.22
N LEU A 107 2.16 1.88 1.90
CA LEU A 107 3.17 0.87 1.56
C LEU A 107 2.60 -0.56 1.68
N ALA A 108 1.84 -0.85 2.74
CA ALA A 108 1.18 -2.14 2.93
C ALA A 108 0.15 -2.44 1.82
N GLU A 109 -0.68 -1.46 1.41
CA GLU A 109 -1.59 -1.61 0.27
C GLU A 109 -0.85 -1.88 -1.06
N LEU A 110 0.38 -1.39 -1.20
CA LEU A 110 1.22 -1.55 -2.37
C LEU A 110 2.15 -2.78 -2.27
N GLU A 111 1.99 -3.61 -1.23
CA GLU A 111 2.82 -4.80 -0.95
C GLU A 111 4.33 -4.46 -0.85
N LEU A 112 4.66 -3.29 -0.28
CA LEU A 112 6.02 -2.82 -0.09
C LEU A 112 6.42 -2.88 1.39
N PRO A 113 7.73 -3.02 1.70
CA PRO A 113 8.22 -2.95 3.07
C PRO A 113 7.92 -1.59 3.73
N GLU A 114 7.54 -1.63 4.99
CA GLU A 114 7.30 -0.43 5.80
C GLU A 114 8.58 0.39 6.00
N CYS A 115 8.40 1.63 6.46
CA CYS A 115 9.50 2.51 6.85
C CYS A 115 10.17 1.98 8.13
N GLU A 116 11.49 1.83 8.13
CA GLU A 116 12.29 1.55 9.34
C GLU A 116 12.56 2.86 10.07
N ASP A 117 12.14 2.98 11.31
CA ASP A 117 12.28 4.21 12.13
C ASP A 117 11.78 5.49 11.43
N GLY A 118 10.77 5.35 10.57
CA GLY A 118 10.22 6.44 9.77
C GLY A 118 11.00 6.77 8.51
N LEU A 119 12.07 6.05 8.20
CA LEU A 119 12.91 6.26 7.02
C LEU A 119 12.39 5.43 5.83
N MET A 120 12.23 6.08 4.67
CA MET A 120 11.94 5.47 3.39
C MET A 120 13.02 5.80 2.38
N ILE A 121 13.56 4.78 1.72
CA ILE A 121 14.59 4.94 0.68
C ILE A 121 13.96 4.68 -0.69
N LEU A 122 14.01 5.68 -1.55
CA LEU A 122 13.60 5.58 -2.95
C LEU A 122 14.82 5.59 -3.85
N LYS A 123 14.90 4.64 -4.77
CA LYS A 123 15.96 4.62 -5.78
C LYS A 123 15.40 4.29 -7.15
N ARG A 124 15.85 5.05 -8.15
CA ARG A 124 15.52 4.81 -9.56
C ARG A 124 16.76 4.86 -10.42
N SER A 125 16.98 3.80 -11.20
CA SER A 125 18.03 3.71 -12.21
C SER A 125 17.41 3.60 -13.60
N VAL A 126 17.85 4.45 -14.51
CA VAL A 126 17.38 4.52 -15.91
C VAL A 126 18.57 4.19 -16.82
N PRO A 127 18.75 2.93 -17.23
CA PRO A 127 19.81 2.53 -18.14
C PRO A 127 19.46 2.83 -19.60
N ARG A 128 20.48 3.01 -20.46
CA ARG A 128 20.28 3.25 -21.90
C ARG A 128 19.66 2.06 -22.64
N GLU A 129 20.10 0.85 -22.30
CA GLU A 129 19.77 -0.37 -23.08
C GLU A 129 18.78 -1.30 -22.38
N LYS A 130 18.63 -1.18 -21.06
CA LYS A 130 17.76 -2.04 -20.25
C LYS A 130 16.50 -1.30 -19.80
N ALA A 131 15.56 -2.04 -19.22
CA ALA A 131 14.40 -1.48 -18.54
C ALA A 131 14.84 -0.70 -17.28
N PRO A 132 14.15 0.42 -16.95
CA PRO A 132 14.37 1.12 -15.70
C PRO A 132 14.15 0.22 -14.49
N LYS A 133 14.96 0.41 -13.44
CA LYS A 133 14.82 -0.30 -12.17
C LYS A 133 14.42 0.71 -11.09
N ILE A 134 13.38 0.37 -10.35
CA ILE A 134 12.85 1.18 -9.25
C ILE A 134 12.88 0.31 -8.00
N THR A 135 13.33 0.86 -6.89
CA THR A 135 13.27 0.20 -5.59
C THR A 135 12.75 1.15 -4.52
N VAL A 136 11.93 0.60 -3.63
CA VAL A 136 11.40 1.27 -2.43
C VAL A 136 11.78 0.39 -1.24
N ASN A 137 12.52 0.92 -0.29
CA ASN A 137 13.05 0.17 0.87
C ASN A 137 13.73 -1.16 0.44
N GLY A 138 14.49 -1.13 -0.65
CA GLY A 138 15.18 -2.30 -1.21
C GLY A 138 14.32 -3.22 -2.09
N SER A 139 13.01 -3.18 -2.02
CA SER A 139 12.09 -3.99 -2.83
C SER A 139 11.83 -3.38 -4.20
N LEU A 140 11.69 -4.24 -5.22
CA LEU A 140 11.38 -3.80 -6.58
C LEU A 140 9.96 -3.25 -6.67
N ALA A 141 9.81 -2.12 -7.36
CA ALA A 141 8.53 -1.47 -7.59
C ALA A 141 8.30 -1.15 -9.08
N THR A 142 7.03 -1.00 -9.45
CA THR A 142 6.65 -0.53 -10.81
C THR A 142 6.57 0.99 -10.85
N LEU A 143 6.52 1.55 -12.07
CA LEU A 143 6.32 2.99 -12.23
C LEU A 143 4.96 3.46 -11.68
N ALA A 144 3.92 2.66 -11.84
CA ALA A 144 2.58 2.98 -11.31
C ALA A 144 2.57 3.02 -9.77
N VAL A 145 3.27 2.10 -9.12
CA VAL A 145 3.47 2.10 -7.66
C VAL A 145 4.22 3.35 -7.22
N LEU A 146 5.30 3.71 -7.92
CA LEU A 146 6.08 4.91 -7.60
C LEU A 146 5.26 6.21 -7.80
N GLN A 147 4.40 6.28 -8.83
CA GLN A 147 3.50 7.40 -9.06
C GLN A 147 2.48 7.55 -7.91
N ARG A 148 1.85 6.44 -7.51
CA ARG A 148 0.90 6.45 -6.40
C ARG A 148 1.58 6.86 -5.09
N LEU A 149 2.80 6.36 -4.84
CA LEU A 149 3.57 6.72 -3.66
C LEU A 149 3.98 8.21 -3.69
N GLY A 150 4.34 8.73 -4.88
CA GLY A 150 4.72 10.13 -5.09
C GLY A 150 3.66 11.12 -4.62
N GLU A 151 2.38 10.81 -4.81
CA GLU A 151 1.26 11.66 -4.39
C GLU A 151 1.20 11.88 -2.85
N HIS A 152 1.90 11.07 -2.06
CA HIS A 152 1.89 11.13 -0.58
C HIS A 152 3.09 11.85 0.03
N TRP A 153 4.15 12.13 -0.73
CA TRP A 153 5.35 12.72 -0.15
C TRP A 153 5.78 14.04 -0.80
N VAL A 154 5.38 14.32 -2.05
CA VAL A 154 5.77 15.57 -2.74
C VAL A 154 4.62 16.15 -3.56
N ASP A 155 4.49 17.47 -3.53
CA ASP A 155 3.58 18.23 -4.39
C ASP A 155 4.37 19.30 -5.17
N PHE A 156 4.32 19.18 -6.49
CA PHE A 156 5.03 20.05 -7.39
C PHE A 156 4.15 21.19 -7.90
N HIS A 157 4.72 22.39 -7.97
CA HIS A 157 4.06 23.61 -8.42
C HIS A 157 4.93 24.31 -9.47
N GLY A 158 5.03 23.73 -10.66
CA GLY A 158 5.84 24.20 -11.78
C GLY A 158 5.13 24.06 -13.15
N PRO A 159 5.75 24.49 -14.26
CA PRO A 159 5.09 24.54 -15.58
C PRO A 159 4.76 23.18 -16.19
N SER A 160 5.52 22.15 -15.88
CA SER A 160 5.49 20.86 -16.60
C SER A 160 5.04 19.67 -15.77
N GLU A 161 4.55 19.88 -14.54
CA GLU A 161 4.38 18.80 -13.56
C GLU A 161 2.91 18.52 -13.20
N PRO A 162 2.57 17.26 -12.80
CA PRO A 162 1.21 16.90 -12.41
C PRO A 162 0.81 17.64 -11.13
N ARG A 163 -0.08 18.60 -11.25
CA ARG A 163 -0.54 19.45 -10.17
C ARG A 163 -1.73 18.78 -9.49
N ARG A 164 -1.53 18.27 -8.29
CA ARG A 164 -2.57 17.59 -7.50
C ARG A 164 -3.84 18.45 -7.39
N LEU A 165 -3.69 19.76 -7.12
CA LEU A 165 -4.81 20.70 -7.01
C LEU A 165 -5.58 20.96 -8.32
N LEU A 166 -5.11 20.50 -9.47
CA LEU A 166 -5.88 20.58 -10.72
C LEU A 166 -6.85 19.43 -10.92
N LYS A 167 -6.76 18.38 -10.10
CA LYS A 167 -7.70 17.25 -10.11
C LYS A 167 -8.94 17.62 -9.27
N ASP A 168 -10.13 17.52 -9.83
CA ASP A 168 -11.39 17.84 -9.14
C ASP A 168 -11.59 17.02 -7.87
N SER A 169 -11.15 15.74 -7.86
CA SER A 169 -11.19 14.89 -6.67
C SER A 169 -10.36 15.46 -5.51
N CYS A 170 -9.17 15.97 -5.80
CA CYS A 170 -8.30 16.56 -4.79
C CYS A 170 -8.82 17.93 -4.29
N GLN A 171 -9.47 18.70 -5.16
CA GLN A 171 -10.13 19.96 -4.76
C GLN A 171 -11.26 19.67 -3.77
N LEU A 172 -12.05 18.62 -4.02
CA LEU A 172 -13.12 18.20 -3.12
C LEU A 172 -12.57 17.70 -1.77
N GLU A 173 -11.50 16.88 -1.79
CA GLU A 173 -10.82 16.41 -0.57
C GLU A 173 -10.32 17.57 0.28
N LEU A 174 -9.68 18.57 -0.34
CA LEU A 174 -9.19 19.75 0.36
C LEU A 174 -10.33 20.61 0.93
N LEU A 175 -11.43 20.73 0.19
CA LEU A 175 -12.62 21.41 0.68
C LEU A 175 -13.21 20.69 1.90
N ASP A 176 -13.27 19.35 1.87
CA ASP A 176 -13.75 18.53 2.97
C ASP A 176 -12.85 18.63 4.21
N LEU A 177 -11.53 18.66 4.01
CA LEU A 177 -10.56 18.89 5.08
C LEU A 177 -10.72 20.29 5.67
N PHE A 178 -10.81 21.34 4.83
CA PHE A 178 -11.01 22.73 5.28
C PHE A 178 -12.32 22.89 6.04
N GLY A 179 -13.40 22.30 5.52
CA GLY A 179 -14.75 22.32 6.13
C GLY A 179 -14.90 21.36 7.31
N ARG A 180 -13.88 20.57 7.64
CA ARG A 180 -13.94 19.49 8.65
C ARG A 180 -15.13 18.55 8.42
N ALA A 181 -15.38 18.21 7.15
CA ALA A 181 -16.54 17.43 6.73
C ALA A 181 -16.38 15.90 6.94
N ALA A 182 -15.23 15.44 7.44
CA ALA A 182 -14.94 14.01 7.60
C ALA A 182 -16.03 13.21 8.34
N PRO A 183 -16.65 13.67 9.44
CA PRO A 183 -17.74 12.93 10.09
C PRO A 183 -19.00 12.83 9.21
N ALA A 184 -19.37 13.90 8.50
CA ALA A 184 -20.53 13.91 7.60
C ALA A 184 -20.27 13.03 6.36
N LEU A 185 -19.05 13.07 5.81
CA LEU A 185 -18.64 12.20 4.71
C LEU A 185 -18.69 10.73 5.11
N SER A 186 -18.19 10.38 6.29
CA SER A 186 -18.25 9.00 6.82
C SER A 186 -19.68 8.51 7.00
N ALA A 187 -20.57 9.37 7.55
CA ALA A 187 -21.98 9.05 7.70
C ALA A 187 -22.67 8.82 6.34
N TYR A 188 -22.35 9.67 5.36
CA TYR A 188 -22.81 9.50 3.98
C TYR A 188 -22.32 8.19 3.36
N GLN A 189 -21.01 7.90 3.45
CA GLN A 189 -20.40 6.71 2.87
C GLN A 189 -21.01 5.42 3.43
N GLN A 190 -21.32 5.39 4.71
CA GLN A 190 -22.00 4.25 5.32
C GLN A 190 -23.37 3.99 4.68
N LYS A 191 -24.17 5.04 4.48
CA LYS A 191 -25.50 4.91 3.83
C LYS A 191 -25.39 4.60 2.35
N TYR A 192 -24.43 5.22 1.66
CA TYR A 192 -24.13 4.94 0.26
C TYR A 192 -23.71 3.48 0.04
N GLY A 193 -22.86 2.94 0.91
CA GLY A 193 -22.45 1.53 0.85
C GLY A 193 -23.66 0.58 0.94
N ILE A 194 -24.54 0.79 1.91
CA ILE A 194 -25.78 0.00 2.06
C ILE A 194 -26.68 0.12 0.82
N TRP A 195 -26.89 1.33 0.31
CA TRP A 195 -27.70 1.53 -0.90
C TRP A 195 -27.09 0.83 -2.12
N ARG A 196 -25.78 0.97 -2.31
CA ARG A 196 -25.07 0.35 -3.44
C ARG A 196 -25.10 -1.18 -3.36
N GLU A 197 -24.93 -1.74 -2.18
CA GLU A 197 -25.04 -3.19 -1.93
C GLU A 197 -26.43 -3.71 -2.35
N ARG A 198 -27.50 -3.03 -1.95
CA ARG A 198 -28.89 -3.40 -2.33
C ARG A 198 -29.13 -3.27 -3.83
N CYS A 199 -28.57 -2.25 -4.48
CA CYS A 199 -28.64 -2.11 -5.93
C CYS A 199 -27.93 -3.27 -6.67
N VAL A 200 -26.74 -3.67 -6.21
CA VAL A 200 -25.99 -4.81 -6.77
C VAL A 200 -26.75 -6.13 -6.57
N GLU A 201 -27.34 -6.31 -5.39
CA GLU A 201 -28.16 -7.48 -5.08
C GLU A 201 -29.38 -7.57 -6.03
N ARG A 202 -30.06 -6.44 -6.29
CA ARG A 202 -31.17 -6.39 -7.27
C ARG A 202 -30.69 -6.74 -8.67
N GLU A 203 -29.56 -6.19 -9.12
CA GLU A 203 -29.01 -6.52 -10.45
C GLU A 203 -28.65 -7.99 -10.57
N LYS A 204 -28.10 -8.60 -9.51
CA LYS A 204 -27.80 -10.03 -9.44
C LYS A 204 -29.07 -10.87 -9.59
N ILE A 205 -30.15 -10.55 -8.86
CA ILE A 205 -31.43 -11.25 -8.96
C ILE A 205 -32.05 -11.10 -10.35
N LEU A 206 -32.03 -9.90 -10.93
CA LEU A 206 -32.54 -9.64 -12.29
C LEU A 206 -31.74 -10.36 -13.38
N GLY A 207 -30.43 -10.55 -13.16
CA GLY A 207 -29.54 -11.28 -14.07
C GLY A 207 -29.64 -12.80 -13.93
N GLU A 208 -30.20 -13.33 -12.85
CA GLU A 208 -30.39 -14.78 -12.67
C GLU A 208 -31.59 -15.28 -13.50
N THR A 209 -31.31 -16.17 -14.44
CA THR A 209 -32.36 -16.85 -15.19
C THR A 209 -33.15 -17.76 -14.23
N LYS A 210 -34.47 -17.75 -14.32
CA LYS A 210 -35.34 -18.65 -13.54
C LYS A 210 -34.88 -20.10 -13.73
N LEU A 211 -34.49 -20.74 -12.65
CA LEU A 211 -33.97 -22.10 -12.67
C LEU A 211 -35.08 -23.09 -13.03
N SER A 212 -34.75 -24.15 -13.81
CA SER A 212 -35.67 -25.25 -14.09
C SER A 212 -35.95 -26.06 -12.81
N ALA A 213 -37.08 -26.80 -12.79
CA ALA A 213 -37.43 -27.64 -11.65
C ALA A 213 -36.32 -28.63 -11.27
N SER A 214 -35.62 -29.19 -12.26
CA SER A 214 -34.50 -30.12 -12.03
C SER A 214 -33.27 -29.43 -11.44
N GLN A 215 -33.01 -28.16 -11.79
CA GLN A 215 -31.94 -27.37 -11.21
C GLN A 215 -32.27 -26.97 -9.77
N LEU A 216 -33.52 -26.62 -9.49
CA LEU A 216 -33.97 -26.32 -8.11
C LEU A 216 -33.86 -27.56 -7.21
N GLU A 217 -34.30 -28.74 -7.71
CA GLU A 217 -34.17 -30.01 -6.99
C GLU A 217 -32.68 -30.34 -6.69
N PHE A 218 -31.82 -30.13 -7.66
CA PHE A 218 -30.38 -30.32 -7.47
C PHE A 218 -29.81 -29.39 -6.36
N LEU A 219 -30.20 -28.11 -6.37
CA LEU A 219 -29.74 -27.15 -5.34
C LEU A 219 -30.33 -27.48 -3.95
N HIS A 220 -31.61 -27.92 -3.91
CA HIS A 220 -32.22 -28.38 -2.65
C HIS A 220 -31.46 -29.58 -2.06
N ASN A 221 -31.13 -30.57 -2.90
CA ASN A 221 -30.36 -31.73 -2.48
C ASN A 221 -28.96 -31.33 -1.97
N GLN A 222 -28.33 -30.34 -2.61
CA GLN A 222 -27.05 -29.81 -2.10
C GLN A 222 -27.21 -29.11 -0.73
N LEU A 223 -28.24 -28.29 -0.58
CA LEU A 223 -28.51 -27.60 0.71
C LEU A 223 -28.77 -28.61 1.83
N THR A 224 -29.60 -29.62 1.55
CA THR A 224 -29.92 -30.69 2.52
C THR A 224 -28.65 -31.41 2.98
N ARG A 225 -27.70 -31.69 2.07
CA ARG A 225 -26.41 -32.30 2.43
C ARG A 225 -25.55 -31.39 3.31
N LEU A 226 -25.55 -30.08 3.04
CA LEU A 226 -24.82 -29.09 3.86
C LEU A 226 -25.48 -28.91 5.24
N GLU A 227 -26.80 -28.96 5.31
CA GLU A 227 -27.55 -28.83 6.56
C GLU A 227 -27.48 -30.08 7.45
N ALA A 228 -27.27 -31.27 6.82
CA ALA A 228 -27.03 -32.51 7.57
C ALA A 228 -25.69 -32.51 8.33
N LEU A 229 -24.76 -31.65 7.94
CA LEU A 229 -23.52 -31.43 8.67
C LEU A 229 -23.73 -30.32 9.73
N GLU A 230 -23.40 -30.62 10.98
CA GLU A 230 -23.28 -29.58 12.03
C GLU A 230 -22.07 -28.69 11.71
N LEU A 231 -22.28 -27.64 10.90
CA LEU A 231 -21.22 -26.75 10.43
C LEU A 231 -20.89 -25.70 11.49
N THR A 232 -20.32 -26.16 12.62
CA THR A 232 -19.66 -25.29 13.58
C THR A 232 -18.18 -25.69 13.69
N PRO A 233 -17.26 -24.76 13.96
CA PRO A 233 -15.85 -25.08 14.11
C PRO A 233 -15.62 -26.23 15.12
N GLU A 234 -16.34 -26.21 16.24
CA GLU A 234 -16.22 -27.17 17.32
C GLU A 234 -16.75 -28.57 16.92
N ALA A 235 -17.86 -28.62 16.17
CA ALA A 235 -18.45 -29.89 15.72
C ALA A 235 -17.56 -30.55 14.65
N ILE A 236 -16.98 -29.76 13.73
CA ILE A 236 -16.07 -30.27 12.71
C ILE A 236 -14.73 -30.73 13.31
N GLU A 237 -14.17 -29.97 14.25
CA GLU A 237 -12.97 -30.40 14.98
C GLU A 237 -13.21 -31.73 15.75
N THR A 238 -14.38 -31.87 16.35
CA THR A 238 -14.78 -33.10 17.00
C THR A 238 -14.92 -34.26 16.03
N LEU A 239 -15.57 -34.04 14.89
CA LEU A 239 -15.71 -35.02 13.80
C LEU A 239 -14.33 -35.49 13.29
N GLU A 240 -13.41 -34.57 13.00
CA GLU A 240 -12.06 -34.87 12.51
C GLU A 240 -11.24 -35.63 13.57
N ARG A 241 -11.40 -35.29 14.86
CA ARG A 241 -10.74 -35.95 15.96
C ARG A 241 -11.27 -37.39 16.17
N ASP A 242 -12.59 -37.55 16.14
CA ASP A 242 -13.23 -38.84 16.38
C ASP A 242 -12.98 -39.80 15.22
N PHE A 243 -12.96 -39.29 13.98
CA PHE A 243 -12.57 -40.08 12.80
C PHE A 243 -11.10 -40.55 12.85
N LYS A 244 -10.19 -39.71 13.34
CA LYS A 244 -8.79 -40.09 13.55
C LYS A 244 -8.66 -41.20 14.61
N ARG A 245 -9.48 -41.13 15.68
CA ARG A 245 -9.53 -42.18 16.72
C ARG A 245 -10.05 -43.50 16.16
N LEU A 246 -11.12 -43.41 15.34
CA LEU A 246 -11.69 -44.58 14.68
C LEU A 246 -10.68 -45.30 13.80
N ASN A 247 -10.00 -44.55 12.91
CA ASN A 247 -8.98 -45.12 12.03
C ASN A 247 -7.82 -45.77 12.77
N ARG A 248 -7.39 -45.17 13.88
CA ARG A 248 -6.35 -45.75 14.75
C ARG A 248 -6.82 -47.05 15.44
N ALA A 249 -8.06 -47.06 15.92
CA ALA A 249 -8.62 -48.25 16.53
C ALA A 249 -8.76 -49.39 15.52
N GLN A 250 -9.23 -49.07 14.29
CA GLN A 250 -9.36 -50.04 13.23
C GLN A 250 -8.01 -50.60 12.78
N GLU A 251 -6.99 -49.75 12.64
CA GLU A 251 -5.63 -50.18 12.33
C GLU A 251 -5.04 -51.09 13.41
N LEU A 252 -5.30 -50.78 14.71
CA LEU A 252 -4.88 -51.61 15.83
C LEU A 252 -5.58 -53.00 15.84
N ILE A 253 -6.88 -53.04 15.53
CA ILE A 253 -7.64 -54.31 15.43
C ILE A 253 -7.07 -55.16 14.28
N GLU A 254 -6.85 -54.58 13.11
CA GLU A 254 -6.31 -55.30 11.94
C GLU A 254 -4.91 -55.85 12.22
N LEU A 255 -4.02 -55.04 12.85
CA LEU A 255 -2.66 -55.47 13.20
C LEU A 255 -2.66 -56.59 14.25
N THR A 256 -3.49 -56.47 15.32
CA THR A 256 -3.58 -57.51 16.35
C THR A 256 -4.14 -58.80 15.80
N GLN A 257 -5.16 -58.74 14.92
CA GLN A 257 -5.69 -59.92 14.23
C GLN A 257 -4.67 -60.58 13.32
N THR A 258 -3.92 -59.76 12.57
CA THR A 258 -2.87 -60.26 11.68
C THR A 258 -1.78 -61.00 12.46
N LEU A 259 -1.37 -60.43 13.60
CA LEU A 259 -0.36 -61.06 14.50
C LEU A 259 -0.90 -62.34 15.12
N ALA A 260 -2.13 -62.33 15.66
CA ALA A 260 -2.75 -63.53 16.25
C ALA A 260 -2.89 -64.66 15.21
N ASN A 261 -3.40 -64.34 14.00
CA ASN A 261 -3.54 -65.31 12.92
C ASN A 261 -2.21 -65.83 12.42
N GLY A 262 -1.19 -64.99 12.33
CA GLY A 262 0.18 -65.38 11.95
C GLY A 262 0.82 -66.31 12.96
N LEU A 263 0.48 -66.18 14.24
CA LEU A 263 1.01 -67.07 15.29
C LEU A 263 0.20 -68.38 15.42
N VAL A 264 -1.16 -68.32 15.49
CA VAL A 264 -1.99 -69.47 15.87
C VAL A 264 -3.02 -69.88 14.79
N GLY A 265 -3.12 -69.14 13.65
CA GLY A 265 -4.02 -69.48 12.54
C GLY A 265 -3.64 -70.81 11.83
N GLU A 266 -4.51 -71.26 10.90
CA GLU A 266 -4.34 -72.54 10.20
C GLU A 266 -2.95 -72.74 9.58
N ASP A 267 -2.37 -71.68 9.00
CA ASP A 267 -1.00 -71.64 8.42
C ASP A 267 0.00 -70.96 9.34
N GLY A 268 -0.34 -70.73 10.59
CA GLY A 268 0.46 -70.02 11.57
C GLY A 268 1.70 -70.73 12.03
N VAL A 269 2.55 -70.01 12.79
CA VAL A 269 3.79 -70.50 13.34
C VAL A 269 3.55 -71.72 14.24
N GLN A 270 2.48 -71.72 15.01
CA GLN A 270 2.11 -72.79 15.93
C GLN A 270 1.96 -74.15 15.22
N GLY A 271 1.25 -74.17 14.07
CA GLY A 271 1.07 -75.38 13.29
C GLY A 271 2.42 -75.99 12.81
N ARG A 272 3.31 -75.11 12.39
CA ARG A 272 4.68 -75.49 11.94
C ARG A 272 5.53 -76.01 13.12
N VAL A 273 5.49 -75.30 14.25
CA VAL A 273 6.23 -75.73 15.46
C VAL A 273 5.67 -77.04 16.01
N ALA A 274 4.37 -77.28 15.97
CA ALA A 274 3.76 -78.55 16.36
C ALA A 274 4.21 -79.74 15.45
N GLY A 275 4.44 -79.47 14.14
CA GLY A 275 5.04 -80.44 13.25
C GLY A 275 6.48 -80.78 13.68
N LEU A 276 7.33 -79.76 13.87
CA LEU A 276 8.71 -79.93 14.33
C LEU A 276 8.79 -80.59 15.71
N LEU A 277 7.85 -80.34 16.62
CA LEU A 277 7.80 -81.00 17.94
C LEU A 277 7.53 -82.48 17.83
N ARG A 278 6.70 -82.93 16.89
CA ARG A 278 6.52 -84.37 16.63
C ARG A 278 7.83 -85.02 16.15
N ASP A 279 8.52 -84.36 15.25
CA ASP A 279 9.81 -84.84 14.76
C ASP A 279 10.87 -84.87 15.89
N ALA A 280 10.89 -83.85 16.74
CA ALA A 280 11.80 -83.76 17.89
C ALA A 280 11.51 -84.88 18.93
N ARG A 281 10.24 -85.26 19.14
CA ARG A 281 9.88 -86.38 20.02
C ARG A 281 10.30 -87.73 19.43
N THR A 282 10.16 -87.90 18.12
CA THR A 282 10.68 -89.09 17.44
C THR A 282 12.18 -89.16 17.56
N LEU A 283 12.90 -88.04 17.48
CA LEU A 283 14.33 -87.97 17.68
C LEU A 283 14.73 -88.33 19.15
N GLU A 284 13.99 -87.88 20.14
CA GLU A 284 14.16 -88.23 21.56
C GLU A 284 13.95 -89.71 21.81
N GLU A 285 13.03 -90.36 21.13
CA GLU A 285 12.82 -91.81 21.20
C GLU A 285 14.02 -92.60 20.65
N ILE A 286 14.71 -92.02 19.63
CA ILE A 286 15.90 -92.62 19.01
C ILE A 286 17.14 -92.35 19.86
N ASP A 287 17.36 -91.14 20.35
CA ASP A 287 18.46 -90.72 21.19
C ASP A 287 17.98 -89.87 22.41
N PRO A 288 17.92 -90.47 23.60
CA PRO A 288 17.47 -89.79 24.83
C PRO A 288 18.32 -88.55 25.20
N SER A 289 19.53 -88.38 24.66
CA SER A 289 20.38 -87.19 24.91
C SER A 289 19.73 -85.91 24.33
N THR A 290 18.79 -86.04 23.42
CA THR A 290 18.11 -84.94 22.75
C THR A 290 16.87 -84.41 23.51
N GLN A 291 16.50 -85.03 24.63
CA GLN A 291 15.35 -84.67 25.46
C GLN A 291 15.32 -83.15 25.76
N ALA A 292 16.42 -82.59 26.20
CA ALA A 292 16.49 -81.15 26.52
C ALA A 292 16.15 -80.21 25.36
N LEU A 293 16.40 -80.66 24.11
CA LEU A 293 16.03 -79.90 22.90
C LEU A 293 14.55 -80.01 22.59
N ALA A 294 13.97 -81.20 22.77
CA ALA A 294 12.54 -81.43 22.59
C ALA A 294 11.72 -80.63 23.63
N GLU A 295 12.16 -80.62 24.90
CA GLU A 295 11.52 -79.84 25.96
C GLU A 295 11.57 -78.34 25.69
N ARG A 296 12.70 -77.81 25.20
CA ARG A 296 12.84 -76.42 24.79
C ARG A 296 11.91 -76.04 23.63
N LEU A 297 11.75 -76.92 22.66
CA LEU A 297 10.86 -76.72 21.54
C LEU A 297 9.37 -76.76 22.01
N ALA A 298 9.06 -77.63 22.96
CA ALA A 298 7.74 -77.65 23.60
C ALA A 298 7.43 -76.36 24.32
N ALA A 299 8.40 -75.83 25.10
CA ALA A 299 8.23 -74.55 25.79
C ALA A 299 8.02 -73.41 24.77
N ALA A 300 8.79 -73.38 23.67
CA ALA A 300 8.59 -72.38 22.61
C ALA A 300 7.21 -72.51 21.94
N SER A 301 6.68 -73.72 21.78
CA SER A 301 5.31 -73.93 21.26
C SER A 301 4.23 -73.34 22.15
N ILE A 302 4.40 -73.49 23.47
CA ILE A 302 3.48 -72.91 24.46
C ILE A 302 3.54 -71.38 24.38
N GLU A 303 4.72 -70.81 24.38
CA GLU A 303 4.93 -69.36 24.30
C GLU A 303 4.34 -68.73 23.02
N VAL A 304 4.49 -69.39 21.85
CA VAL A 304 3.84 -68.94 20.61
C VAL A 304 2.32 -68.94 20.72
N ASN A 305 1.75 -69.96 21.39
CA ASN A 305 0.32 -70.04 21.59
C ASN A 305 -0.19 -68.94 22.54
N ASP A 306 0.54 -68.72 23.65
CA ASP A 306 0.19 -67.71 24.64
C ASP A 306 0.26 -66.30 24.03
N LEU A 307 1.31 -65.96 23.27
CA LEU A 307 1.41 -64.72 22.56
C LEU A 307 0.27 -64.52 21.54
N GLY A 308 -0.11 -65.56 20.81
CA GLY A 308 -1.23 -65.51 19.89
C GLY A 308 -2.56 -65.20 20.59
N ALA A 309 -2.78 -65.83 21.76
CA ALA A 309 -3.94 -65.58 22.59
C ALA A 309 -3.95 -64.15 23.17
N GLU A 310 -2.77 -63.67 23.62
CA GLU A 310 -2.64 -62.30 24.13
C GLU A 310 -2.93 -61.25 23.03
N PHE A 311 -2.44 -61.42 21.82
CA PHE A 311 -2.78 -60.53 20.69
C PHE A 311 -4.26 -60.61 20.33
N ALA A 312 -4.87 -61.76 20.34
CA ALA A 312 -6.29 -61.90 20.07
C ALA A 312 -7.14 -61.22 21.17
N ALA A 313 -6.75 -61.38 22.46
CA ALA A 313 -7.40 -60.71 23.58
C ALA A 313 -7.25 -59.16 23.48
N LEU A 314 -6.07 -58.67 23.16
CA LEU A 314 -5.81 -57.25 22.96
C LEU A 314 -6.67 -56.66 21.82
N GLY A 315 -6.82 -57.38 20.70
CA GLY A 315 -7.70 -56.97 19.62
C GLY A 315 -9.19 -56.91 20.01
N ALA A 316 -9.63 -57.80 20.92
CA ALA A 316 -10.99 -57.82 21.42
C ALA A 316 -11.29 -56.72 22.46
N GLU A 317 -10.28 -56.14 23.12
CA GLU A 317 -10.45 -55.02 24.04
C GLU A 317 -10.83 -53.70 23.33
N PHE A 318 -10.47 -53.56 22.06
CA PHE A 318 -10.89 -52.40 21.26
C PHE A 318 -12.36 -52.56 20.91
N GLN A 319 -13.24 -52.07 21.79
CA GLN A 319 -14.68 -52.04 21.49
C GLN A 319 -14.94 -51.13 20.29
N PHE A 320 -15.45 -51.68 19.23
CA PHE A 320 -15.79 -51.03 17.99
C PHE A 320 -17.27 -51.25 17.72
N ASP A 321 -18.03 -50.12 17.65
CA ASP A 321 -19.42 -50.14 17.19
C ASP A 321 -19.42 -49.92 15.66
N PRO A 322 -19.71 -50.97 14.88
CA PRO A 322 -19.68 -50.90 13.40
C PRO A 322 -20.66 -49.86 12.85
N GLU A 323 -21.83 -49.72 13.45
CA GLU A 323 -22.86 -48.78 13.00
C GLU A 323 -22.44 -47.32 13.25
N HIS A 324 -21.88 -47.04 14.42
CA HIS A 324 -21.33 -45.73 14.71
C HIS A 324 -20.14 -45.37 13.82
N ALA A 325 -19.29 -46.31 13.49
CA ALA A 325 -18.16 -46.11 12.61
C ALA A 325 -18.57 -45.80 11.15
N GLU A 326 -19.58 -46.52 10.67
CA GLU A 326 -20.12 -46.26 9.32
C GLU A 326 -20.70 -44.86 9.24
N GLN A 327 -21.50 -44.44 10.23
CA GLN A 327 -22.06 -43.08 10.29
C GLN A 327 -20.97 -42.00 10.38
N LEU A 328 -19.93 -42.23 11.20
CA LEU A 328 -18.82 -41.30 11.34
C LEU A 328 -18.02 -41.17 10.05
N THR A 329 -17.81 -42.29 9.37
CA THR A 329 -17.11 -42.35 8.09
C THR A 329 -17.92 -41.64 7.00
N GLU A 330 -19.21 -41.83 6.92
CA GLU A 330 -20.10 -41.15 5.99
C GLU A 330 -20.11 -39.63 6.22
N ARG A 331 -20.23 -39.19 7.46
CA ARG A 331 -20.17 -37.77 7.82
C ARG A 331 -18.81 -37.15 7.47
N MET A 332 -17.73 -37.86 7.74
CA MET A 332 -16.39 -37.39 7.39
C MET A 332 -16.16 -37.28 5.87
N ASN A 333 -16.61 -38.28 5.11
CA ASN A 333 -16.54 -38.25 3.65
C ASN A 333 -17.34 -37.07 3.08
N THR A 334 -18.53 -36.83 3.59
CA THR A 334 -19.36 -35.67 3.23
C THR A 334 -18.64 -34.35 3.57
N TRP A 335 -18.03 -34.26 4.74
CA TRP A 335 -17.22 -33.09 5.12
C TRP A 335 -16.03 -32.86 4.17
N LEU A 336 -15.27 -33.88 3.85
CA LEU A 336 -14.12 -33.79 2.95
C LEU A 336 -14.52 -33.39 1.50
N GLU A 337 -15.63 -33.90 1.02
CA GLU A 337 -16.17 -33.52 -0.30
C GLU A 337 -16.55 -32.04 -0.32
N VAL A 338 -17.27 -31.58 0.68
CA VAL A 338 -17.75 -30.21 0.80
C VAL A 338 -16.58 -29.24 1.02
N LYS A 339 -15.64 -29.61 1.88
CA LYS A 339 -14.41 -28.85 2.14
C LYS A 339 -13.60 -28.63 0.86
N ARG A 340 -13.43 -29.65 0.04
CA ARG A 340 -12.72 -29.56 -1.24
C ARG A 340 -13.45 -28.68 -2.26
N LYS A 341 -14.79 -28.71 -2.26
CA LYS A 341 -15.63 -28.00 -3.23
C LYS A 341 -15.74 -26.50 -2.90
N HIS A 342 -15.72 -26.10 -1.64
CA HIS A 342 -16.07 -24.76 -1.18
C HIS A 342 -14.94 -23.97 -0.52
N GLY A 343 -13.68 -24.38 -0.68
CA GLY A 343 -12.52 -23.51 -0.34
C GLY A 343 -11.76 -23.85 0.93
N GLY A 344 -11.98 -25.03 1.53
CA GLY A 344 -11.00 -25.61 2.46
C GLY A 344 -11.19 -25.32 3.95
N ASP A 345 -12.08 -24.43 4.38
CA ASP A 345 -12.38 -24.20 5.80
C ASP A 345 -13.90 -24.20 6.12
N VAL A 346 -14.23 -24.26 7.43
CA VAL A 346 -15.62 -24.30 7.89
C VAL A 346 -16.35 -23.00 7.55
N VAL A 347 -15.67 -21.86 7.62
CA VAL A 347 -16.26 -20.52 7.37
C VAL A 347 -16.70 -20.40 5.94
N ALA A 348 -15.87 -20.85 4.98
CA ALA A 348 -16.20 -20.85 3.55
C ALA A 348 -17.38 -21.76 3.25
N VAL A 349 -17.48 -22.93 3.91
CA VAL A 349 -18.60 -23.86 3.74
C VAL A 349 -19.90 -23.29 4.32
N ILE A 350 -19.85 -22.62 5.46
CA ILE A 350 -21.00 -21.91 6.05
C ILE A 350 -21.47 -20.81 5.08
N ALA A 351 -20.57 -19.99 4.57
CA ALA A 351 -20.90 -18.95 3.60
C ALA A 351 -21.56 -19.53 2.34
N ALA A 352 -21.04 -20.64 1.81
CA ALA A 352 -21.62 -21.33 0.66
C ALA A 352 -23.03 -21.91 0.94
N ARG A 353 -23.27 -22.47 2.16
CA ARG A 353 -24.59 -22.91 2.59
C ARG A 353 -25.58 -21.75 2.64
N ASP A 354 -25.18 -20.63 3.23
CA ASP A 354 -26.04 -19.45 3.42
C ASP A 354 -26.34 -18.78 2.07
N GLU A 355 -25.37 -18.72 1.17
CA GLU A 355 -25.58 -18.27 -0.20
C GLU A 355 -26.55 -19.19 -0.97
N LEU A 356 -26.41 -20.51 -0.81
CA LEU A 356 -27.31 -21.49 -1.45
C LEU A 356 -28.74 -21.38 -0.93
N ARG A 357 -28.90 -21.18 0.39
CA ARG A 357 -30.21 -20.97 1.03
C ARG A 357 -30.88 -19.71 0.49
N LEU A 358 -30.14 -18.59 0.48
CA LEU A 358 -30.64 -17.33 -0.06
C LEU A 358 -31.05 -17.47 -1.53
N ARG A 359 -30.22 -18.14 -2.34
CA ARG A 359 -30.50 -18.38 -3.75
C ARG A 359 -31.77 -19.20 -3.97
N LEU A 360 -32.01 -20.23 -3.18
CA LEU A 360 -33.22 -21.03 -3.26
C LEU A 360 -34.47 -20.26 -2.82
N GLU A 361 -34.35 -19.44 -1.76
CA GLU A 361 -35.42 -18.56 -1.29
C GLU A 361 -35.81 -17.54 -2.37
N VAL A 362 -34.82 -16.90 -3.00
CA VAL A 362 -35.04 -15.96 -4.10
C VAL A 362 -35.68 -16.62 -5.32
N GLN A 363 -35.24 -17.83 -5.71
CA GLN A 363 -35.80 -18.57 -6.84
C GLN A 363 -37.24 -19.05 -6.58
N GLY A 364 -37.62 -19.27 -5.32
CA GLY A 364 -38.99 -19.68 -4.95
C GLY A 364 -39.98 -18.52 -4.99
N ASP A 365 -39.55 -17.29 -4.77
CA ASP A 365 -40.39 -16.08 -4.78
C ASP A 365 -39.59 -14.87 -5.30
N ILE A 366 -39.16 -14.93 -6.56
CA ILE A 366 -38.39 -13.86 -7.22
C ILE A 366 -39.15 -12.53 -7.18
N GLU A 367 -40.45 -12.54 -7.45
CA GLU A 367 -41.26 -11.33 -7.49
C GLU A 367 -41.41 -10.70 -6.10
N GLY A 368 -41.64 -11.49 -5.06
CA GLY A 368 -41.72 -11.01 -3.70
C GLY A 368 -40.34 -10.56 -3.16
N ALA A 369 -39.26 -11.26 -3.53
CA ALA A 369 -37.90 -10.86 -3.18
C ALA A 369 -37.52 -9.52 -3.82
N LEU A 370 -37.83 -9.32 -5.11
CA LEU A 370 -37.61 -8.06 -5.82
C LEU A 370 -38.44 -6.92 -5.20
N ALA A 371 -39.71 -7.15 -4.89
CA ALA A 371 -40.56 -6.13 -4.28
C ALA A 371 -40.05 -5.68 -2.88
N ARG A 372 -39.57 -6.64 -2.08
CA ARG A 372 -38.93 -6.33 -0.76
C ARG A 372 -37.66 -5.54 -0.95
N LEU A 373 -36.82 -5.95 -1.91
CA LEU A 373 -35.54 -5.30 -2.18
C LEU A 373 -35.71 -3.88 -2.75
N GLU A 374 -36.69 -3.68 -3.64
CA GLU A 374 -37.03 -2.34 -4.16
C GLU A 374 -37.44 -1.37 -3.03
N LYS A 375 -38.24 -1.84 -2.08
CA LYS A 375 -38.58 -1.04 -0.90
C LYS A 375 -37.32 -0.68 -0.09
N GLN A 376 -36.42 -1.64 0.14
CA GLN A 376 -35.17 -1.38 0.86
C GLN A 376 -34.26 -0.39 0.11
N ILE A 377 -34.21 -0.47 -1.23
CA ILE A 377 -33.45 0.45 -2.09
C ILE A 377 -34.00 1.88 -1.94
N VAL A 378 -35.34 2.06 -1.99
CA VAL A 378 -35.99 3.36 -1.84
C VAL A 378 -35.71 3.96 -0.45
N ASP A 379 -35.80 3.15 0.60
CA ASP A 379 -35.50 3.63 1.97
C ASP A 379 -34.02 3.96 2.14
N ALA A 380 -33.11 3.15 1.59
CA ALA A 380 -31.68 3.42 1.61
C ALA A 380 -31.32 4.67 0.77
N GLU A 381 -31.93 4.85 -0.40
CA GLU A 381 -31.75 6.04 -1.25
C GLU A 381 -32.20 7.32 -0.51
N ARG A 382 -33.32 7.25 0.22
CA ARG A 382 -33.77 8.38 1.05
C ARG A 382 -32.75 8.73 2.13
N ALA A 383 -32.14 7.71 2.76
CA ALA A 383 -31.10 7.92 3.76
C ALA A 383 -29.83 8.55 3.12
N VAL A 384 -29.39 8.07 1.95
CA VAL A 384 -28.27 8.64 1.19
C VAL A 384 -28.53 10.11 0.84
N LYS A 385 -29.73 10.44 0.33
CA LYS A 385 -30.13 11.82 0.00
C LYS A 385 -30.11 12.73 1.23
N LYS A 386 -30.56 12.22 2.38
CA LYS A 386 -30.55 12.99 3.64
C LYS A 386 -29.12 13.33 4.08
N GLU A 387 -28.24 12.33 4.16
CA GLU A 387 -26.85 12.56 4.57
C GLU A 387 -26.06 13.34 3.51
N GLY A 388 -26.37 13.14 2.21
CA GLY A 388 -25.81 13.92 1.10
C GLY A 388 -26.16 15.40 1.19
N ALA A 389 -27.40 15.73 1.50
CA ALA A 389 -27.82 17.11 1.69
C ALA A 389 -27.10 17.77 2.90
N ALA A 390 -26.93 17.05 4.00
CA ALA A 390 -26.17 17.55 5.15
C ALA A 390 -24.70 17.81 4.80
N LEU A 391 -24.04 16.89 4.08
CA LEU A 391 -22.67 17.03 3.60
C LEU A 391 -22.54 18.23 2.64
N ARG A 392 -23.48 18.39 1.71
CA ARG A 392 -23.53 19.51 0.76
C ARG A 392 -23.59 20.87 1.47
N VAL A 393 -24.43 21.02 2.46
CA VAL A 393 -24.52 22.28 3.25
C VAL A 393 -23.19 22.63 3.89
N MET A 394 -22.48 21.65 4.44
CA MET A 394 -21.13 21.86 4.99
C MET A 394 -20.15 22.31 3.91
N ARG A 395 -20.15 21.64 2.75
CA ARG A 395 -19.29 21.98 1.61
C ARG A 395 -19.56 23.38 1.06
N GLU A 396 -20.82 23.77 0.91
CA GLU A 396 -21.20 25.12 0.44
C GLU A 396 -20.73 26.21 1.41
N LYS A 397 -20.83 25.96 2.72
CA LYS A 397 -20.31 26.87 3.74
C LYS A 397 -18.79 26.97 3.66
N ALA A 398 -18.11 25.83 3.60
CA ALA A 398 -16.66 25.75 3.47
C ALA A 398 -16.16 26.42 2.17
N ALA A 399 -16.88 26.23 1.04
CA ALA A 399 -16.56 26.82 -0.25
C ALA A 399 -16.55 28.36 -0.18
N LYS A 400 -17.59 28.96 0.42
CA LYS A 400 -17.68 30.42 0.59
C LYS A 400 -16.55 30.96 1.48
N GLU A 401 -16.24 30.26 2.56
CA GLU A 401 -15.19 30.67 3.50
C GLU A 401 -13.80 30.52 2.89
N LEU A 402 -13.50 29.39 2.26
CA LEU A 402 -12.25 29.13 1.55
C LEU A 402 -12.03 30.17 0.44
N ALA A 403 -13.04 30.43 -0.40
CA ALA A 403 -12.96 31.43 -1.46
C ALA A 403 -12.59 32.81 -0.92
N LYS A 404 -13.24 33.24 0.19
CA LYS A 404 -12.97 34.53 0.83
C LYS A 404 -11.54 34.64 1.39
N ILE A 405 -11.03 33.59 2.01
CA ILE A 405 -9.70 33.58 2.61
C ILE A 405 -8.63 33.49 1.52
N ALA A 406 -8.82 32.60 0.53
CA ALA A 406 -7.93 32.45 -0.60
C ALA A 406 -7.82 33.73 -1.43
N ALA A 407 -8.95 34.40 -1.74
CA ALA A 407 -8.93 35.67 -2.44
C ALA A 407 -8.07 36.73 -1.75
N LYS A 408 -8.12 36.83 -0.40
CA LYS A 408 -7.24 37.73 0.35
C LYS A 408 -5.75 37.39 0.19
N GLY A 409 -5.43 36.11 0.21
CA GLY A 409 -4.05 35.62 0.00
C GLY A 409 -3.56 35.92 -1.42
N ILE A 410 -4.40 35.71 -2.41
CA ILE A 410 -4.13 35.95 -3.84
C ILE A 410 -3.86 37.43 -4.10
N VAL A 411 -4.64 38.34 -3.50
CA VAL A 411 -4.41 39.80 -3.63
C VAL A 411 -3.01 40.19 -3.16
N GLN A 412 -2.52 39.60 -2.06
CA GLN A 412 -1.17 39.88 -1.55
C GLN A 412 -0.05 39.42 -2.50
N LEU A 413 -0.33 38.46 -3.37
CA LEU A 413 0.62 37.91 -4.36
C LEU A 413 0.57 38.61 -5.73
N GLY A 414 0.07 39.85 -5.77
CA GLY A 414 0.12 40.73 -6.93
C GLY A 414 -1.15 40.77 -7.79
N PHE A 415 -2.19 40.05 -7.43
CA PHE A 415 -3.47 40.02 -8.15
C PHE A 415 -4.48 41.01 -7.56
N LYS A 416 -4.25 42.30 -7.73
CA LYS A 416 -5.04 43.38 -7.10
C LYS A 416 -6.55 43.32 -7.35
N LYS A 417 -6.99 42.66 -8.42
CA LYS A 417 -8.38 42.61 -8.87
C LYS A 417 -8.82 41.20 -9.29
N ALA A 418 -8.17 40.18 -8.77
CA ALA A 418 -8.51 38.79 -9.08
C ALA A 418 -9.83 38.36 -8.44
N ASP A 419 -10.54 37.49 -9.12
CA ASP A 419 -11.70 36.75 -8.58
C ASP A 419 -11.33 35.28 -8.41
N PHE A 420 -11.57 34.76 -7.20
CA PHE A 420 -11.38 33.34 -6.86
C PHE A 420 -12.67 32.79 -6.28
N GLN A 421 -13.17 31.74 -6.90
CA GLN A 421 -14.43 31.10 -6.52
C GLN A 421 -14.21 29.61 -6.30
N VAL A 422 -14.99 29.05 -5.37
CA VAL A 422 -15.11 27.60 -5.14
C VAL A 422 -16.53 27.21 -5.49
N ARG A 423 -16.71 26.55 -6.62
CA ARG A 423 -18.01 26.17 -7.16
C ARG A 423 -18.32 24.72 -6.79
N ILE A 424 -19.48 24.49 -6.19
CA ILE A 424 -20.02 23.15 -6.01
C ILE A 424 -20.77 22.76 -7.29
N VAL A 425 -20.45 21.58 -7.83
CA VAL A 425 -20.97 21.07 -9.10
C VAL A 425 -21.81 19.83 -8.81
N ASP A 426 -23.03 19.80 -9.35
CA ASP A 426 -23.90 18.63 -9.22
C ASP A 426 -23.37 17.44 -10.02
N LEU A 427 -23.34 16.27 -9.42
CA LEU A 427 -23.04 15.02 -10.13
C LEU A 427 -24.35 14.43 -10.68
N ALA A 428 -24.26 13.84 -11.89
CA ALA A 428 -25.40 13.18 -12.51
C ALA A 428 -25.95 12.01 -11.68
N GLN A 429 -25.08 11.36 -10.92
CA GLN A 429 -25.41 10.28 -9.99
C GLN A 429 -24.55 10.41 -8.72
N PRO A 430 -25.12 10.09 -7.54
CA PRO A 430 -24.36 10.04 -6.30
C PRO A 430 -23.19 9.07 -6.40
N GLY A 431 -22.04 9.48 -5.89
CA GLY A 431 -20.83 8.68 -5.81
C GLY A 431 -20.42 8.41 -4.36
N PRO A 432 -19.32 7.66 -4.14
CA PRO A 432 -18.82 7.39 -2.80
C PRO A 432 -18.36 8.65 -2.04
N SER A 433 -18.08 9.73 -2.76
CA SER A 433 -17.68 11.04 -2.18
C SER A 433 -18.84 12.02 -2.04
N GLY A 434 -20.09 11.64 -2.31
CA GLY A 434 -21.25 12.52 -2.23
C GLY A 434 -22.01 12.65 -3.55
N ASP A 435 -22.94 13.59 -3.58
CA ASP A 435 -23.79 13.94 -4.74
C ASP A 435 -23.26 15.16 -5.50
N CYS A 436 -22.14 15.74 -5.07
CA CYS A 436 -21.55 16.92 -5.67
C CYS A 436 -20.03 16.81 -5.75
N GLY A 437 -19.47 17.48 -6.78
CA GLY A 437 -18.06 17.76 -6.96
C GLY A 437 -17.70 19.18 -6.52
N CYS A 438 -16.43 19.53 -6.64
CA CYS A 438 -15.90 20.86 -6.35
C CYS A 438 -14.96 21.31 -7.48
N GLU A 439 -15.07 22.58 -7.85
CA GLU A 439 -14.25 23.18 -8.89
C GLU A 439 -13.71 24.54 -8.43
N PHE A 440 -12.41 24.71 -8.42
CA PHE A 440 -11.75 25.98 -8.11
C PHE A 440 -11.61 26.80 -9.38
N LEU A 441 -12.19 28.00 -9.34
CA LEU A 441 -12.23 28.93 -10.47
C LEU A 441 -11.41 30.18 -10.13
N PHE A 442 -10.70 30.69 -11.13
CA PHE A 442 -9.88 31.87 -10.97
C PHE A 442 -9.95 32.79 -12.21
N SER A 443 -9.99 34.08 -11.97
CA SER A 443 -9.76 35.11 -12.98
C SER A 443 -8.73 36.11 -12.47
N PRO A 444 -7.66 36.38 -13.21
CA PRO A 444 -6.64 37.36 -12.83
C PRO A 444 -7.13 38.82 -12.94
N ASN A 445 -8.11 39.10 -13.82
CA ASN A 445 -8.55 40.44 -14.19
C ASN A 445 -10.07 40.64 -13.94
N VAL A 446 -10.46 41.87 -13.65
CA VAL A 446 -11.89 42.27 -13.56
C VAL A 446 -12.54 42.23 -14.94
N GLY A 447 -13.70 41.60 -15.03
CA GLY A 447 -14.49 41.52 -16.26
C GLY A 447 -14.22 40.26 -17.10
N GLU A 448 -13.24 39.47 -16.73
CA GLU A 448 -13.03 38.15 -17.30
C GLU A 448 -13.81 37.10 -16.48
N ALA A 449 -14.45 36.16 -17.16
CA ALA A 449 -15.14 35.06 -16.47
C ALA A 449 -14.12 34.15 -15.76
N PRO A 450 -14.34 33.79 -14.49
CA PRO A 450 -13.46 32.86 -13.79
C PRO A 450 -13.42 31.49 -14.50
N LEU A 451 -12.22 31.00 -14.75
CA LEU A 451 -11.95 29.71 -15.40
C LEU A 451 -11.42 28.71 -14.41
N PRO A 452 -11.66 27.39 -14.63
CA PRO A 452 -11.00 26.34 -13.87
C PRO A 452 -9.48 26.53 -13.80
N LEU A 453 -8.88 26.23 -12.65
CA LEU A 453 -7.43 26.37 -12.45
C LEU A 453 -6.63 25.64 -13.53
N SER A 454 -7.14 24.53 -14.04
CA SER A 454 -6.53 23.75 -15.13
C SER A 454 -6.44 24.50 -16.47
N ARG A 455 -7.21 25.58 -16.64
CA ARG A 455 -7.24 26.41 -17.87
C ARG A 455 -6.43 27.69 -17.76
N ILE A 456 -5.75 27.94 -16.66
CA ILE A 456 -4.87 29.11 -16.49
C ILE A 456 -3.63 28.92 -17.36
N ALA A 457 -3.41 29.85 -18.30
CA ALA A 457 -2.33 29.75 -19.29
C ALA A 457 -0.94 30.07 -18.71
N SER A 458 -0.85 30.94 -17.69
CA SER A 458 0.41 31.40 -17.11
C SER A 458 0.85 30.49 -15.96
N SER A 459 2.00 29.83 -16.10
CA SER A 459 2.59 28.96 -15.07
C SER A 459 2.89 29.72 -13.77
N GLY A 460 3.45 30.92 -13.87
CA GLY A 460 3.76 31.75 -12.71
C GLY A 460 2.52 32.27 -11.97
N GLU A 461 1.43 32.62 -12.71
CA GLU A 461 0.16 33.00 -12.09
C GLU A 461 -0.44 31.82 -11.33
N LEU A 462 -0.47 30.67 -11.94
CA LEU A 462 -0.99 29.47 -11.33
C LEU A 462 -0.16 29.06 -10.10
N ALA A 463 1.18 29.12 -10.17
CA ALA A 463 2.05 28.83 -9.03
C ALA A 463 1.77 29.76 -7.84
N ARG A 464 1.51 31.07 -8.08
CA ARG A 464 1.14 32.03 -7.02
C ARG A 464 -0.25 31.75 -6.45
N VAL A 465 -1.23 31.41 -7.27
CA VAL A 465 -2.56 30.99 -6.78
C VAL A 465 -2.43 29.73 -5.91
N MET A 466 -1.62 28.76 -6.36
CA MET A 466 -1.32 27.58 -5.57
C MET A 466 -0.63 27.90 -4.25
N LEU A 467 0.33 28.82 -4.25
CA LEU A 467 0.99 29.29 -3.03
C LEU A 467 -0.01 29.92 -2.06
N ALA A 468 -0.96 30.74 -2.56
CA ALA A 468 -2.00 31.30 -1.73
C ALA A 468 -2.89 30.23 -1.10
N LEU A 469 -3.34 29.26 -1.89
CA LEU A 469 -4.16 28.15 -1.43
C LEU A 469 -3.43 27.28 -0.41
N LYS A 470 -2.18 26.90 -0.69
CA LYS A 470 -1.32 26.14 0.23
C LYS A 470 -1.05 26.88 1.53
N THR A 471 -0.94 28.21 1.50
CA THR A 471 -0.81 29.01 2.72
C THR A 471 -2.06 28.90 3.60
N VAL A 472 -3.25 28.86 3.01
CA VAL A 472 -4.52 28.72 3.74
C VAL A 472 -4.74 27.30 4.27
N LEU A 473 -4.21 26.31 3.56
CA LEU A 473 -4.42 24.89 3.83
C LEU A 473 -3.22 24.23 4.53
N ALA A 474 -2.16 24.99 4.89
CA ALA A 474 -0.90 24.46 5.41
C ALA A 474 -1.03 23.57 6.65
N ASP A 475 -2.02 23.86 7.52
CA ASP A 475 -2.29 23.05 8.72
C ASP A 475 -3.13 21.78 8.42
N LEU A 476 -3.64 21.65 7.21
CA LEU A 476 -4.60 20.61 6.81
C LEU A 476 -4.04 19.69 5.72
N ASP A 477 -2.98 20.12 5.03
CA ASP A 477 -2.36 19.36 3.95
C ASP A 477 -1.30 18.41 4.51
N ASP A 478 -1.47 17.12 4.26
CA ASP A 478 -0.58 16.07 4.77
C ASP A 478 0.67 15.83 3.90
N VAL A 479 0.80 16.52 2.73
CA VAL A 479 1.97 16.35 1.86
C VAL A 479 3.16 17.11 2.44
N PRO A 480 4.22 16.40 2.88
CA PRO A 480 5.27 17.03 3.69
C PRO A 480 6.30 17.84 2.89
N LEU A 481 6.50 17.59 1.59
CA LEU A 481 7.42 18.33 0.73
C LEU A 481 6.66 19.09 -0.36
N LEU A 482 6.85 20.42 -0.41
CA LEU A 482 6.31 21.29 -1.44
C LEU A 482 7.45 21.83 -2.31
N VAL A 483 7.33 21.67 -3.61
CA VAL A 483 8.32 22.10 -4.60
C VAL A 483 7.73 23.18 -5.49
N PHE A 484 8.32 24.38 -5.49
CA PHE A 484 7.87 25.51 -6.31
C PHE A 484 8.89 25.87 -7.39
N ASP A 485 8.41 25.98 -8.63
CA ASP A 485 9.17 26.49 -9.75
C ASP A 485 8.44 27.65 -10.44
N GLU A 486 9.16 28.64 -10.91
CA GLU A 486 8.64 29.85 -11.62
C GLU A 486 7.57 30.65 -10.84
N VAL A 487 7.44 30.48 -9.53
CA VAL A 487 6.45 31.20 -8.72
C VAL A 487 6.67 32.72 -8.73
N ASP A 488 7.90 33.14 -8.97
CA ASP A 488 8.37 34.51 -9.05
C ASP A 488 8.45 35.03 -10.49
N ALA A 489 7.97 34.28 -11.50
CA ALA A 489 7.94 34.71 -12.87
C ALA A 489 7.06 35.96 -13.07
N ASN A 490 7.60 36.98 -13.75
CA ASN A 490 6.92 38.24 -14.07
C ASN A 490 6.45 39.06 -12.85
N VAL A 491 7.10 38.94 -11.70
CA VAL A 491 6.78 39.76 -10.51
C VAL A 491 7.92 40.66 -10.11
N GLY A 492 7.58 41.83 -9.56
CA GLY A 492 8.58 42.79 -9.04
C GLY A 492 9.07 42.43 -7.64
N GLY A 493 10.10 43.13 -7.16
CA GLY A 493 10.76 42.84 -5.87
C GLY A 493 9.85 42.90 -4.63
N GLU A 494 8.84 43.80 -4.62
CA GLU A 494 7.88 43.92 -3.53
C GLU A 494 7.01 42.64 -3.41
N ILE A 495 6.48 42.16 -4.53
CA ILE A 495 5.71 40.91 -4.58
C ILE A 495 6.64 39.72 -4.26
N GLY A 496 7.89 39.72 -4.77
CA GLY A 496 8.88 38.70 -4.46
C GLY A 496 9.12 38.54 -2.96
N ARG A 497 9.17 39.64 -2.21
CA ARG A 497 9.28 39.61 -0.74
C ARG A 497 8.08 38.89 -0.13
N VAL A 498 6.86 39.24 -0.51
CA VAL A 498 5.63 38.58 0.00
C VAL A 498 5.60 37.10 -0.36
N VAL A 499 6.03 36.72 -1.57
CA VAL A 499 6.16 35.31 -1.99
C VAL A 499 7.12 34.58 -1.04
N GLY A 500 8.30 35.15 -0.76
CA GLY A 500 9.28 34.57 0.17
C GLY A 500 8.72 34.42 1.58
N GLU A 501 8.05 35.46 2.11
CA GLU A 501 7.39 35.42 3.43
C GLU A 501 6.32 34.33 3.52
N LYS A 502 5.52 34.14 2.47
CA LYS A 502 4.50 33.07 2.42
C LYS A 502 5.14 31.69 2.39
N MET A 503 6.23 31.50 1.63
CA MET A 503 6.97 30.26 1.63
C MET A 503 7.59 29.94 2.98
N ALA A 504 8.19 30.94 3.63
CA ALA A 504 8.72 30.78 4.99
C ALA A 504 7.62 30.48 6.02
N ALA A 505 6.42 31.01 5.82
CA ALA A 505 5.26 30.69 6.66
C ALA A 505 4.80 29.23 6.51
N ILE A 506 4.65 28.74 5.27
CA ILE A 506 4.30 27.35 4.97
C ILE A 506 5.39 26.40 5.47
N ALA A 507 6.65 26.83 5.37
CA ALA A 507 7.80 26.03 5.75
C ALA A 507 7.91 25.73 7.27
N LYS A 508 7.01 26.27 8.09
CA LYS A 508 6.86 25.88 9.50
C LYS A 508 6.27 24.49 9.67
N ASN A 509 5.41 24.08 8.73
CA ASN A 509 4.68 22.81 8.79
C ASN A 509 5.12 21.84 7.67
N HIS A 510 5.70 22.36 6.59
CA HIS A 510 6.17 21.60 5.45
C HIS A 510 7.65 21.86 5.18
N GLN A 511 8.31 20.96 4.48
CA GLN A 511 9.58 21.28 3.84
C GLN A 511 9.29 21.93 2.50
N VAL A 512 9.86 23.11 2.24
CA VAL A 512 9.64 23.88 1.01
C VAL A 512 10.94 23.98 0.21
N LEU A 513 10.90 23.56 -1.04
CA LEU A 513 11.98 23.75 -2.01
C LEU A 513 11.51 24.73 -3.09
N CYS A 514 12.17 25.85 -3.28
CA CYS A 514 11.80 26.82 -4.30
C CYS A 514 12.97 27.14 -5.23
N VAL A 515 12.74 26.95 -6.52
CA VAL A 515 13.62 27.47 -7.58
C VAL A 515 13.24 28.92 -7.84
N THR A 516 14.17 29.84 -7.64
CA THR A 516 13.91 31.29 -7.74
C THR A 516 15.02 32.02 -8.49
N HIS A 517 14.63 33.12 -9.14
CA HIS A 517 15.56 34.08 -9.73
C HIS A 517 15.51 35.44 -9.01
N LEU A 518 14.59 35.59 -7.99
CA LEU A 518 14.46 36.81 -7.22
C LEU A 518 15.27 36.76 -5.92
N PRO A 519 16.18 37.71 -5.68
CA PRO A 519 16.95 37.77 -4.43
C PRO A 519 16.05 37.96 -3.18
N GLN A 520 14.90 38.63 -3.32
CA GLN A 520 13.92 38.83 -2.25
C GLN A 520 13.30 37.54 -1.76
N VAL A 521 13.06 36.56 -2.65
CA VAL A 521 12.58 35.23 -2.30
C VAL A 521 13.71 34.42 -1.64
N ALA A 522 14.90 34.40 -2.28
CA ALA A 522 16.05 33.65 -1.78
C ALA A 522 16.54 34.12 -0.40
N ALA A 523 16.39 35.41 -0.11
CA ALA A 523 16.78 35.99 1.19
C ALA A 523 15.95 35.42 2.36
N GLN A 524 14.67 35.08 2.13
CA GLN A 524 13.76 34.54 3.15
C GLN A 524 14.00 33.05 3.47
N ALA A 525 14.81 32.37 2.66
CA ALA A 525 15.06 30.94 2.86
C ALA A 525 16.03 30.68 4.02
N ALA A 526 15.78 29.65 4.81
CA ALA A 526 16.70 29.18 5.85
C ALA A 526 17.93 28.53 5.22
N SER A 527 17.72 27.67 4.21
CA SER A 527 18.79 27.00 3.47
C SER A 527 18.88 27.52 2.03
N HIS A 528 20.08 27.57 1.48
CA HIS A 528 20.33 28.13 0.15
C HIS A 528 21.29 27.25 -0.64
N LEU A 529 20.81 26.69 -1.74
CA LEU A 529 21.57 25.91 -2.71
C LEU A 529 21.88 26.75 -3.94
N VAL A 530 23.14 26.78 -4.36
CA VAL A 530 23.57 27.48 -5.57
C VAL A 530 23.97 26.49 -6.64
N VAL A 531 23.33 26.60 -7.80
CA VAL A 531 23.65 25.85 -9.00
C VAL A 531 24.66 26.63 -9.82
N THR A 532 25.83 26.03 -10.05
CA THR A 532 26.90 26.59 -10.88
C THR A 532 27.11 25.75 -12.13
N LYS A 533 27.48 26.41 -13.23
CA LYS A 533 27.82 25.75 -14.48
C LYS A 533 29.27 26.05 -14.85
N ASP A 534 30.12 25.04 -14.76
CA ASP A 534 31.50 25.13 -15.19
C ASP A 534 31.60 24.82 -16.70
N GLN A 535 32.02 25.79 -17.50
CA GLN A 535 32.23 25.69 -18.96
C GLN A 535 33.73 25.69 -19.34
N SER A 536 34.63 25.67 -18.35
CA SER A 536 36.08 25.71 -18.58
C SER A 536 36.66 24.41 -19.16
N LYS A 537 35.92 23.30 -19.04
CA LYS A 537 36.28 21.99 -19.58
C LYS A 537 35.62 21.73 -20.93
N ASN A 538 36.11 20.76 -21.70
CA ASN A 538 35.52 20.35 -22.99
C ASN A 538 34.00 20.03 -22.94
N ARG A 539 33.41 19.94 -21.75
CA ARG A 539 31.96 19.76 -21.51
C ARG A 539 31.53 20.60 -20.32
N ALA A 540 30.34 21.20 -20.43
CA ALA A 540 29.72 21.85 -19.30
C ALA A 540 29.40 20.83 -18.18
N VAL A 541 29.80 21.13 -16.95
CA VAL A 541 29.50 20.35 -15.75
C VAL A 541 28.70 21.24 -14.80
N VAL A 542 27.58 20.69 -14.29
CA VAL A 542 26.76 21.39 -13.30
C VAL A 542 27.17 20.91 -11.91
N GLY A 543 27.39 21.85 -11.01
CA GLY A 543 27.59 21.62 -9.58
C GLY A 543 26.46 22.25 -8.77
N ILE A 544 26.09 21.65 -7.66
CA ILE A 544 25.13 22.20 -6.68
C ILE A 544 25.81 22.20 -5.32
N ALA A 545 25.84 23.37 -4.67
CA ALA A 545 26.49 23.50 -3.37
C ALA A 545 25.62 24.30 -2.40
N PRO A 546 25.57 23.88 -1.12
CA PRO A 546 24.92 24.64 -0.05
C PRO A 546 25.80 25.83 0.35
N ILE A 547 25.19 27.00 0.54
CA ILE A 547 25.87 28.23 0.94
C ILE A 547 25.33 28.86 2.23
N GLN A 548 24.33 28.26 2.88
CA GLN A 548 23.69 28.82 4.07
C GLN A 548 24.65 29.05 5.24
N ALA A 549 25.65 28.19 5.43
CA ALA A 549 26.66 28.34 6.48
C ALA A 549 27.65 29.46 6.23
N ASN A 550 27.76 29.98 4.98
CA ASN A 550 28.69 31.02 4.59
C ASN A 550 27.96 32.32 4.23
N ARG A 551 27.80 33.22 5.24
CA ARG A 551 27.12 34.51 5.02
C ARG A 551 27.71 35.33 3.86
N LYS A 552 29.05 35.33 3.69
CA LYS A 552 29.70 36.07 2.60
C LYS A 552 29.33 35.47 1.22
N ALA A 553 29.31 34.15 1.12
CA ALA A 553 28.88 33.48 -0.12
C ALA A 553 27.40 33.80 -0.43
N ARG A 554 26.55 33.82 0.59
CA ARG A 554 25.12 34.14 0.46
C ARG A 554 24.90 35.59 0.03
N VAL A 555 25.59 36.56 0.62
CA VAL A 555 25.59 37.98 0.20
C VAL A 555 26.09 38.11 -1.24
N SER A 556 27.19 37.44 -1.61
CA SER A 556 27.74 37.48 -2.97
C SER A 556 26.77 36.90 -4.00
N GLU A 557 26.06 35.84 -3.70
CA GLU A 557 25.06 35.26 -4.61
C GLU A 557 23.84 36.17 -4.77
N LEU A 558 23.32 36.74 -3.68
CA LEU A 558 22.22 37.70 -3.75
C LEU A 558 22.61 38.95 -4.49
N ALA A 559 23.86 39.47 -4.34
CA ALA A 559 24.39 40.58 -5.11
C ALA A 559 24.49 40.22 -6.61
N ARG A 560 24.91 39.00 -6.98
CA ARG A 560 24.85 38.50 -8.35
C ARG A 560 23.43 38.52 -8.91
N MET A 561 22.45 38.11 -8.14
CA MET A 561 21.03 38.12 -8.54
C MET A 561 20.51 39.58 -8.72
N LEU A 562 21.05 40.52 -7.98
CA LEU A 562 20.80 41.97 -8.13
C LEU A 562 21.51 42.61 -9.31
N GLY A 563 22.35 41.86 -10.03
CA GLY A 563 23.00 42.28 -11.30
C GLY A 563 24.52 42.35 -11.26
N ASP A 564 25.16 42.55 -10.09
CA ASP A 564 26.63 42.64 -10.00
C ASP A 564 27.16 42.15 -8.64
N ARG A 565 28.00 41.10 -8.68
CA ARG A 565 28.67 40.53 -7.50
C ARG A 565 29.65 41.47 -6.79
N THR A 566 30.14 42.48 -7.50
CA THR A 566 31.26 43.35 -7.06
C THR A 566 30.81 44.74 -6.69
N ALA A 567 29.64 45.18 -7.18
CA ALA A 567 29.13 46.51 -6.91
C ALA A 567 28.81 46.72 -5.42
N LYS A 568 29.37 47.74 -4.79
CA LYS A 568 29.13 48.05 -3.35
C LYS A 568 27.64 48.23 -3.04
N SER A 569 26.87 48.81 -3.96
CA SER A 569 25.41 48.99 -3.80
C SER A 569 24.66 47.67 -3.82
N ALA A 570 25.02 46.73 -4.66
CA ALA A 570 24.41 45.42 -4.73
C ALA A 570 24.73 44.58 -3.48
N LEU A 571 25.97 44.65 -3.01
CA LEU A 571 26.38 43.98 -1.76
C LEU A 571 25.65 44.56 -0.52
N ALA A 572 25.54 45.88 -0.42
CA ALA A 572 24.80 46.54 0.67
C ALA A 572 23.31 46.16 0.64
N HIS A 573 22.69 46.17 -0.52
CA HIS A 573 21.28 45.75 -0.67
C HIS A 573 21.09 44.26 -0.36
N ALA A 574 22.02 43.38 -0.78
CA ALA A 574 22.00 41.96 -0.42
C ALA A 574 22.12 41.73 1.11
N GLU A 575 22.95 42.53 1.79
CA GLU A 575 23.04 42.47 3.27
C GLU A 575 21.75 42.95 3.94
N GLU A 576 21.12 44.01 3.41
CA GLU A 576 19.82 44.52 3.88
C GLU A 576 18.73 43.46 3.75
N LEU A 577 18.65 42.80 2.61
CA LEU A 577 17.69 41.70 2.37
C LEU A 577 17.86 40.53 3.33
N LEU A 578 19.08 40.25 3.78
CA LEU A 578 19.35 39.17 4.75
C LEU A 578 19.14 39.61 6.21
N SER A 579 19.03 40.89 6.49
CA SER A 579 18.93 41.44 7.86
C SER A 579 17.50 41.80 8.23
N GLY A 580 16.60 41.95 7.28
CA GLY A 580 15.21 42.36 7.46
C GLY A 580 14.17 41.41 7.07
#